data_7d784019a959fa2fe1605078afcb24fc
#
_entry.id   7d784019a959fa2fe1605078afcb24fc
#
_cell.length_a   1.000
_cell.length_b   1.000
_cell.length_c   1.000
_cell.angle_alpha   90.00
_cell.angle_beta   90.00
_cell.angle_gamma   90.00
#
_symmetry.space_group_name_H-M   'P 1'
#
loop_
_entity.id
_entity.type
_entity.pdbx_description
1 polymer ?
#
loop_
_entity_poly.entity_id
_entity_poly.type
_entity_poly.pdbx_seq_one_letter_code
_entity_poly.pdbx_strand_id
1 'polypeptide(L)'
;MKILIAIIIFSAIILFHEFGHFLFAKLNGISVTEFSLGMGPRLWSFQKGETRYSLKLLPLGGSCAMVGEDTAEEEIPGSFNAASVWGRISVVAAGPIFNFILAFVLAVIIVGFVGYDPAEVLEVDKNSAAAEAGLQNGDIITEYDGYHVDLAKDLYVYMYLNDLKEGDTVTLKVRRDGRTETISYTPDVSVRYLLGFNRSDASSMTVESLIDGMPLQEAGLQPGDTITAINGVEIADGEAYDAYLAEHPLSSESVEITYDRDGLDYTATITPKEYRTPQLGFSYNLGYTKTSGLRILKYGALEIKYMIRTTLLSLKELVTGQLGFQNLSGPVGVVDAIGTTYEESKSEGTLMLWMNMLNMAVLLSANLGVMNLLPLPALDGGRLVFLIIEAIRKKPINREIEGRIHFAGLMALMVLMVVVMYNDILKIF
;
A
#
# COMPACT_ATOMS: atom_id res chain seq x y z
N MET A 1 7.91 -14.32 17.71
CA MET A 1 8.78 -13.26 17.16
C MET A 1 7.97 -12.21 16.43
N LYS A 2 7.05 -12.59 15.53
CA LYS A 2 6.19 -11.70 14.70
C LYS A 2 5.51 -10.59 15.52
N ILE A 3 4.75 -10.96 16.58
CA ILE A 3 4.02 -10.00 17.43
C ILE A 3 4.96 -9.02 18.13
N LEU A 4 6.13 -9.49 18.59
CA LEU A 4 7.10 -8.62 19.27
C LEU A 4 7.66 -7.55 18.32
N ILE A 5 7.97 -7.91 17.07
CA ILE A 5 8.45 -6.97 16.05
C ILE A 5 7.36 -5.95 15.72
N ALA A 6 6.11 -6.40 15.54
CA ALA A 6 4.99 -5.50 15.31
C ALA A 6 4.81 -4.51 16.47
N ILE A 7 4.85 -4.97 17.71
CA ILE A 7 4.78 -4.12 18.90
C ILE A 7 5.90 -3.07 18.90
N ILE A 8 7.14 -3.47 18.59
CA ILE A 8 8.27 -2.53 18.55
C ILE A 8 8.06 -1.46 17.48
N ILE A 9 7.65 -1.86 16.26
CA ILE A 9 7.41 -0.93 15.16
C ILE A 9 6.29 0.05 15.53
N PHE A 10 5.13 -0.45 15.98
CA PHE A 10 4.01 0.41 16.39
C PHE A 10 4.38 1.35 17.53
N SER A 11 5.05 0.82 18.57
CA SER A 11 5.47 1.64 19.71
C SER A 11 6.41 2.75 19.29
N ALA A 12 7.36 2.47 18.39
CA ALA A 12 8.27 3.50 17.87
C ALA A 12 7.51 4.59 17.09
N ILE A 13 6.61 4.20 16.17
CA ILE A 13 5.84 5.13 15.36
C ILE A 13 4.97 6.03 16.24
N ILE A 14 4.24 5.45 17.20
CA ILE A 14 3.36 6.20 18.11
C ILE A 14 4.18 7.12 19.02
N LEU A 15 5.31 6.63 19.54
CA LEU A 15 6.19 7.45 20.38
C LEU A 15 6.69 8.70 19.65
N PHE A 16 7.07 8.57 18.38
CA PHE A 16 7.48 9.70 17.55
C PHE A 16 6.33 10.66 17.26
N HIS A 17 5.14 10.15 17.02
CA HIS A 17 3.93 10.94 16.86
C HIS A 17 3.65 11.80 18.10
N GLU A 18 3.54 11.17 19.27
CA GLU A 18 3.30 11.85 20.55
C GLU A 18 4.44 12.81 20.90
N PHE A 19 5.68 12.45 20.54
CA PHE A 19 6.83 13.31 20.74
C PHE A 19 6.74 14.61 19.92
N GLY A 20 6.12 14.57 18.73
CA GLY A 20 5.80 15.76 17.95
C GLY A 20 4.92 16.72 18.72
N HIS A 21 3.79 16.25 19.25
CA HIS A 21 2.88 17.04 20.09
C HIS A 21 3.59 17.58 21.33
N PHE A 22 4.32 16.73 22.03
CA PHE A 22 5.07 17.08 23.22
C PHE A 22 6.06 18.21 22.98
N LEU A 23 6.89 18.08 21.96
CA LEU A 23 7.93 19.06 21.64
C LEU A 23 7.31 20.42 21.32
N PHE A 24 6.30 20.45 20.46
CA PHE A 24 5.65 21.69 20.06
C PHE A 24 4.77 22.29 21.17
N ALA A 25 4.19 21.49 22.06
CA ALA A 25 3.53 21.99 23.27
C ALA A 25 4.53 22.75 24.12
N LYS A 26 5.70 22.16 24.41
CA LYS A 26 6.75 22.84 25.21
C LYS A 26 7.29 24.08 24.51
N LEU A 27 7.49 24.11 23.22
CA LEU A 27 7.93 25.26 22.44
C LEU A 27 6.92 26.43 22.49
N ASN A 28 5.62 26.11 22.61
CA ASN A 28 4.56 27.10 22.72
C ASN A 28 4.20 27.45 24.20
N GLY A 29 4.98 26.97 25.17
CA GLY A 29 4.74 27.25 26.60
C GLY A 29 3.53 26.53 27.17
N ILE A 30 3.07 25.45 26.52
CA ILE A 30 1.95 24.64 26.99
C ILE A 30 2.47 23.57 27.97
N SER A 31 1.84 23.50 29.13
CA SER A 31 2.17 22.53 30.18
C SER A 31 1.68 21.15 29.82
N VAL A 32 2.61 20.18 29.78
CA VAL A 32 2.31 18.76 29.56
C VAL A 32 2.34 18.03 30.90
N THR A 33 1.21 17.48 31.29
CA THR A 33 1.04 16.78 32.59
C THR A 33 1.55 15.35 32.52
N GLU A 34 1.29 14.64 31.42
CA GLU A 34 1.76 13.27 31.19
C GLU A 34 2.19 13.06 29.74
N PHE A 35 3.35 12.44 29.57
CA PHE A 35 3.81 11.87 28.31
C PHE A 35 3.94 10.37 28.48
N SER A 36 3.14 9.57 27.77
CA SER A 36 3.11 8.13 27.97
C SER A 36 3.23 7.32 26.70
N LEU A 37 3.91 6.19 26.81
CA LEU A 37 3.88 5.09 25.83
C LEU A 37 2.93 4.01 26.34
N GLY A 38 1.98 3.59 25.50
CA GLY A 38 0.98 2.60 25.82
C GLY A 38 -0.29 3.17 26.47
N MET A 39 -1.25 2.31 26.70
CA MET A 39 -2.55 2.57 27.29
C MET A 39 -2.80 1.70 28.53
N GLY A 40 -3.79 2.08 29.36
CA GLY A 40 -4.20 1.32 30.54
C GLY A 40 -3.39 1.63 31.80
N PRO A 41 -3.27 0.67 32.74
CA PRO A 41 -2.54 0.89 33.99
C PRO A 41 -1.06 1.20 33.78
N ARG A 42 -0.51 2.08 34.63
CA ARG A 42 0.92 2.41 34.60
C ARG A 42 1.73 1.27 35.16
N LEU A 43 2.72 0.80 34.39
CA LEU A 43 3.73 -0.18 34.83
C LEU A 43 4.90 0.52 35.51
N TRP A 44 5.32 1.65 34.94
CA TRP A 44 6.43 2.43 35.44
C TRP A 44 6.24 3.90 35.11
N SER A 45 6.68 4.80 36.02
CA SER A 45 6.66 6.23 35.73
C SER A 45 7.69 6.97 36.55
N PHE A 46 8.14 8.12 36.04
CA PHE A 46 8.95 9.08 36.78
C PHE A 46 8.49 10.50 36.47
N GLN A 47 8.74 11.42 37.41
CA GLN A 47 8.42 12.83 37.28
C GLN A 47 9.68 13.60 36.94
N LYS A 48 9.61 14.48 35.90
CA LYS A 48 10.68 15.44 35.61
C LYS A 48 10.04 16.80 35.31
N GLY A 49 10.28 17.76 36.23
CA GLY A 49 9.58 19.03 36.18
C GLY A 49 8.06 18.83 36.36
N GLU A 50 7.28 19.47 35.54
CA GLU A 50 5.81 19.36 35.53
C GLU A 50 5.29 18.10 34.83
N THR A 51 6.11 17.42 34.03
CA THR A 51 5.70 16.29 33.19
C THR A 51 5.99 14.97 33.85
N ARG A 52 4.99 14.10 33.91
CA ARG A 52 5.14 12.68 34.25
C ARG A 52 5.38 11.88 32.99
N TYR A 53 6.46 11.12 32.97
CA TYR A 53 6.78 10.15 31.90
C TYR A 53 6.33 8.77 32.35
N SER A 54 5.50 8.08 31.54
CA SER A 54 4.88 6.82 31.93
C SER A 54 5.01 5.76 30.86
N LEU A 55 5.24 4.51 31.28
CA LEU A 55 5.07 3.30 30.48
C LEU A 55 3.83 2.58 30.99
N LYS A 56 2.87 2.31 30.10
CA LYS A 56 1.59 1.67 30.43
C LYS A 56 1.53 0.23 29.90
N LEU A 57 0.61 -0.56 30.43
CA LEU A 57 0.54 -2.02 30.23
C LEU A 57 0.33 -2.44 28.78
N LEU A 58 -0.60 -1.80 28.09
CA LEU A 58 -0.91 -2.16 26.70
C LEU A 58 0.00 -1.35 25.77
N PRO A 59 0.88 -2.01 25.00
CA PRO A 59 1.84 -1.33 24.10
C PRO A 59 1.17 -0.80 22.82
N LEU A 60 -0.10 -0.48 22.90
CA LEU A 60 -0.92 0.09 21.84
C LEU A 60 -1.25 1.52 22.20
N GLY A 61 -0.85 2.47 21.35
CA GLY A 61 -1.12 3.88 21.59
C GLY A 61 -0.05 4.59 22.41
N GLY A 62 -0.30 5.85 22.68
CA GLY A 62 0.47 6.78 23.49
C GLY A 62 -0.42 7.93 23.93
N SER A 63 0.09 8.85 24.71
CA SER A 63 -0.61 10.09 24.99
C SER A 63 0.34 11.20 25.42
N CYS A 64 0.07 12.39 24.92
CA CYS A 64 0.66 13.64 25.37
C CYS A 64 -0.46 14.49 26.00
N ALA A 65 -0.71 14.32 27.30
CA ALA A 65 -1.77 15.02 28.00
C ALA A 65 -1.36 16.48 28.32
N MET A 66 -2.03 17.43 27.72
CA MET A 66 -1.80 18.86 27.90
C MET A 66 -2.84 19.47 28.85
N VAL A 67 -2.43 20.48 29.62
CA VAL A 67 -3.36 21.23 30.50
C VAL A 67 -4.39 21.94 29.63
N GLY A 68 -5.68 21.79 29.95
CA GLY A 68 -6.78 22.49 29.28
C GLY A 68 -7.08 22.06 27.86
N GLU A 69 -6.61 20.87 27.41
CA GLU A 69 -6.88 20.36 26.06
C GLU A 69 -8.31 19.86 25.91
N ASP A 70 -8.77 19.06 26.88
CA ASP A 70 -10.08 18.38 26.83
C ASP A 70 -11.11 19.00 27.82
N THR A 71 -10.73 20.06 28.54
CA THR A 71 -11.62 20.71 29.51
C THR A 71 -12.14 22.04 28.98
N ALA A 72 -13.41 22.35 29.31
CA ALA A 72 -14.01 23.65 29.02
C ALA A 72 -13.57 24.73 30.02
N GLU A 73 -12.62 24.42 30.92
CA GLU A 73 -12.13 25.31 31.94
C GLU A 73 -11.42 26.53 31.36
N GLU A 74 -11.45 27.60 32.14
CA GLU A 74 -10.92 28.94 31.80
C GLU A 74 -9.47 28.89 31.30
N GLU A 75 -9.07 29.87 30.50
CA GLU A 75 -7.72 30.10 30.00
C GLU A 75 -6.70 30.26 31.13
N ILE A 76 -6.27 29.14 31.68
CA ILE A 76 -5.21 29.14 32.69
C ILE A 76 -3.86 29.36 31.98
N PRO A 77 -2.98 30.25 32.45
CA PRO A 77 -1.65 30.40 31.87
C PRO A 77 -0.93 29.07 31.75
N GLY A 78 -0.41 28.78 30.55
CA GLY A 78 0.22 27.47 30.22
C GLY A 78 -0.75 26.38 29.79
N SER A 79 -2.06 26.66 29.68
CA SER A 79 -3.01 25.69 29.07
C SER A 79 -2.97 25.73 27.55
N PHE A 80 -3.37 24.62 26.92
CA PHE A 80 -3.54 24.53 25.47
C PHE A 80 -4.48 25.62 24.95
N ASN A 81 -5.56 25.88 25.67
CA ASN A 81 -6.58 26.86 25.31
C ASN A 81 -6.12 28.33 25.45
N ALA A 82 -5.17 28.62 26.33
CA ALA A 82 -4.58 29.96 26.46
C ALA A 82 -3.52 30.26 25.39
N ALA A 83 -3.01 29.23 24.70
CA ALA A 83 -2.05 29.40 23.62
C ALA A 83 -2.69 30.03 22.36
N SER A 84 -1.88 30.75 21.58
CA SER A 84 -2.35 31.33 20.34
C SER A 84 -2.89 30.25 19.39
N VAL A 85 -3.85 30.58 18.51
CA VAL A 85 -4.42 29.64 17.55
C VAL A 85 -3.34 28.99 16.66
N TRP A 86 -2.33 29.74 16.25
CA TRP A 86 -1.20 29.24 15.49
C TRP A 86 -0.30 28.33 16.31
N GLY A 87 -0.11 28.61 17.59
CA GLY A 87 0.57 27.71 18.53
C GLY A 87 -0.17 26.35 18.62
N ARG A 88 -1.49 26.38 18.80
CA ARG A 88 -2.33 25.19 18.86
C ARG A 88 -2.29 24.39 17.54
N ILE A 89 -2.39 25.09 16.39
CA ILE A 89 -2.24 24.46 15.06
C ILE A 89 -0.88 23.75 14.94
N SER A 90 0.20 24.43 15.37
CA SER A 90 1.54 23.86 15.30
C SER A 90 1.69 22.61 16.18
N VAL A 91 1.09 22.61 17.37
CA VAL A 91 1.08 21.44 18.26
C VAL A 91 0.35 20.26 17.65
N VAL A 92 -0.88 20.49 17.17
CA VAL A 92 -1.70 19.41 16.59
C VAL A 92 -1.10 18.86 15.30
N ALA A 93 -0.57 19.74 14.44
CA ALA A 93 0.08 19.29 13.19
C ALA A 93 1.40 18.55 13.42
N ALA A 94 2.07 18.80 14.57
CA ALA A 94 3.39 18.22 14.84
C ALA A 94 3.37 16.68 14.92
N GLY A 95 2.32 16.06 15.47
CA GLY A 95 2.21 14.61 15.54
C GLY A 95 2.34 13.95 14.16
N PRO A 96 1.44 14.24 13.20
CA PRO A 96 1.53 13.73 11.84
C PRO A 96 2.83 14.08 11.11
N ILE A 97 3.34 15.31 11.30
CA ILE A 97 4.60 15.75 10.69
C ILE A 97 5.77 14.90 11.21
N PHE A 98 5.81 14.57 12.49
CA PHE A 98 6.86 13.72 13.06
C PHE A 98 6.81 12.28 12.52
N ASN A 99 5.64 11.77 12.15
CA ASN A 99 5.54 10.51 11.44
C ASN A 99 6.19 10.57 10.06
N PHE A 100 6.01 11.66 9.30
CA PHE A 100 6.72 11.83 8.03
C PHE A 100 8.23 12.02 8.23
N ILE A 101 8.66 12.70 9.29
CA ILE A 101 10.08 12.83 9.62
C ILE A 101 10.68 11.46 9.96
N LEU A 102 10.00 10.64 10.77
CA LEU A 102 10.45 9.28 11.07
C LEU A 102 10.54 8.44 9.79
N ALA A 103 9.47 8.43 8.98
CA ALA A 103 9.45 7.72 7.72
C ALA A 103 10.60 8.15 6.80
N PHE A 104 10.87 9.47 6.70
CA PHE A 104 11.98 10.01 5.91
C PHE A 104 13.35 9.52 6.42
N VAL A 105 13.60 9.58 7.72
CA VAL A 105 14.86 9.10 8.31
C VAL A 105 15.07 7.62 8.01
N LEU A 106 14.03 6.81 8.18
CA LEU A 106 14.09 5.37 7.88
C LEU A 106 14.30 5.11 6.38
N ALA A 107 13.62 5.84 5.51
CA ALA A 107 13.79 5.74 4.06
C ALA A 107 15.21 6.13 3.62
N VAL A 108 15.80 7.17 4.22
CA VAL A 108 17.20 7.56 3.98
C VAL A 108 18.16 6.43 4.37
N ILE A 109 17.90 5.74 5.50
CA ILE A 109 18.69 4.58 5.90
C ILE A 109 18.56 3.47 4.86
N ILE A 110 17.34 3.10 4.44
CA ILE A 110 17.10 2.06 3.44
C ILE A 110 17.81 2.39 2.13
N VAL A 111 17.62 3.60 1.59
CA VAL A 111 18.25 4.05 0.34
C VAL A 111 19.78 4.04 0.46
N GLY A 112 20.33 4.36 1.63
CA GLY A 112 21.77 4.30 1.87
C GLY A 112 22.34 2.88 1.81
N PHE A 113 21.58 1.88 2.29
CA PHE A 113 22.01 0.48 2.32
C PHE A 113 21.62 -0.30 1.06
N VAL A 114 20.44 -0.10 0.53
CA VAL A 114 19.89 -0.88 -0.59
C VAL A 114 20.01 -0.12 -1.91
N GLY A 115 19.75 1.17 -1.92
CA GLY A 115 19.65 2.01 -3.11
C GLY A 115 18.23 2.48 -3.37
N TYR A 116 17.93 2.88 -4.61
CA TYR A 116 16.62 3.30 -5.07
C TYR A 116 16.24 2.51 -6.33
N ASP A 117 14.97 2.49 -6.70
CA ASP A 117 14.42 1.79 -7.85
C ASP A 117 14.17 2.74 -9.04
N PRO A 118 15.14 2.94 -9.95
CA PRO A 118 14.91 3.73 -11.16
C PRO A 118 13.94 3.00 -12.10
N ALA A 119 13.06 3.75 -12.76
CA ALA A 119 12.22 3.21 -13.84
C ALA A 119 13.05 3.08 -15.13
N GLU A 120 14.11 2.28 -15.08
CA GLU A 120 15.03 2.03 -16.18
C GLU A 120 14.50 0.93 -17.09
N VAL A 121 14.46 1.18 -18.39
CA VAL A 121 14.14 0.18 -19.41
C VAL A 121 15.25 -0.84 -19.48
N LEU A 122 14.98 -2.09 -19.11
CA LEU A 122 15.95 -3.18 -19.11
C LEU A 122 16.08 -3.81 -20.51
N GLU A 123 14.96 -4.13 -21.11
CA GLU A 123 14.90 -4.79 -22.41
C GLU A 123 13.72 -4.24 -23.21
N VAL A 124 13.98 -3.93 -24.46
CA VAL A 124 12.95 -3.58 -25.45
C VAL A 124 12.82 -4.76 -26.40
N ASP A 125 11.59 -5.26 -26.57
CA ASP A 125 11.28 -6.40 -27.40
C ASP A 125 11.61 -6.08 -28.86
N LYS A 126 12.39 -6.94 -29.51
CA LYS A 126 12.75 -6.77 -30.90
C LYS A 126 11.49 -6.81 -31.77
N ASN A 127 11.39 -5.87 -32.70
CA ASN A 127 10.27 -5.71 -33.61
C ASN A 127 8.94 -5.33 -32.92
N SER A 128 8.99 -4.80 -31.70
CA SER A 128 7.82 -4.22 -31.04
C SER A 128 7.57 -2.78 -31.51
N ALA A 129 6.35 -2.32 -31.37
CA ALA A 129 5.98 -0.92 -31.62
C ALA A 129 6.82 0.06 -30.76
N ALA A 130 7.20 -0.33 -29.54
CA ALA A 130 8.08 0.45 -28.68
C ALA A 130 9.49 0.60 -29.25
N ALA A 131 10.07 -0.48 -29.84
CA ALA A 131 11.36 -0.44 -30.50
C ALA A 131 11.34 0.42 -31.77
N GLU A 132 10.29 0.28 -32.59
CA GLU A 132 10.10 1.09 -33.82
C GLU A 132 9.93 2.57 -33.50
N ALA A 133 9.30 2.91 -32.35
CA ALA A 133 9.17 4.28 -31.87
C ALA A 133 10.48 4.85 -31.28
N GLY A 134 11.54 4.01 -31.17
CA GLY A 134 12.87 4.44 -30.75
C GLY A 134 13.16 4.35 -29.25
N LEU A 135 12.37 3.58 -28.48
CA LEU A 135 12.68 3.24 -27.08
C LEU A 135 13.94 2.35 -27.07
N GLN A 136 14.82 2.56 -26.08
CA GLN A 136 16.11 1.85 -25.98
C GLN A 136 16.35 1.34 -24.55
N ASN A 137 17.13 0.28 -24.46
CA ASN A 137 17.62 -0.22 -23.17
C ASN A 137 18.45 0.87 -22.48
N GLY A 138 18.26 1.05 -21.16
CA GLY A 138 18.92 2.08 -20.36
C GLY A 138 18.19 3.43 -20.33
N ASP A 139 17.10 3.61 -21.08
CA ASP A 139 16.23 4.77 -20.94
C ASP A 139 15.62 4.82 -19.54
N ILE A 140 15.64 6.00 -18.90
CA ILE A 140 14.96 6.20 -17.62
C ILE A 140 13.60 6.85 -17.88
N ILE A 141 12.53 6.13 -17.65
CA ILE A 141 11.15 6.66 -17.79
C ILE A 141 10.92 7.70 -16.70
N THR A 142 10.56 8.92 -17.10
CA THR A 142 10.26 10.04 -16.19
C THR A 142 8.81 10.48 -16.25
N GLU A 143 8.06 10.05 -17.27
CA GLU A 143 6.63 10.29 -17.42
C GLU A 143 6.01 9.18 -18.27
N TYR A 144 4.82 8.74 -17.91
CA TYR A 144 4.00 7.78 -18.65
C TYR A 144 2.59 8.37 -18.79
N ASP A 145 2.16 8.67 -20.01
CA ASP A 145 0.84 9.28 -20.34
C ASP A 145 0.52 10.51 -19.48
N GLY A 146 1.49 11.41 -19.30
CA GLY A 146 1.35 12.60 -18.47
C GLY A 146 1.52 12.37 -16.97
N TYR A 147 1.61 11.11 -16.53
CA TYR A 147 1.86 10.77 -15.13
C TYR A 147 3.35 10.80 -14.81
N HIS A 148 3.75 11.60 -13.83
CA HIS A 148 5.15 11.76 -13.45
C HIS A 148 5.67 10.53 -12.69
N VAL A 149 6.79 9.98 -13.17
CA VAL A 149 7.45 8.79 -12.65
C VAL A 149 8.78 9.21 -12.00
N ASP A 150 8.88 9.07 -10.69
CA ASP A 150 10.11 9.31 -9.92
C ASP A 150 10.87 7.99 -9.62
N LEU A 151 10.12 6.91 -9.38
CA LEU A 151 10.57 5.58 -8.99
C LEU A 151 9.87 4.53 -9.86
N ALA A 152 10.47 3.36 -10.05
CA ALA A 152 9.87 2.28 -10.86
C ALA A 152 8.49 1.84 -10.34
N LYS A 153 8.32 1.82 -9.03
CA LYS A 153 7.04 1.52 -8.39
C LYS A 153 5.94 2.55 -8.65
N ASP A 154 6.27 3.80 -9.01
CA ASP A 154 5.28 4.78 -9.47
C ASP A 154 4.63 4.31 -10.78
N LEU A 155 5.45 3.83 -11.71
CA LEU A 155 5.00 3.28 -12.99
C LEU A 155 4.14 2.03 -12.78
N TYR A 156 4.56 1.13 -11.89
CA TYR A 156 3.80 -0.07 -11.54
C TYR A 156 2.39 0.29 -11.01
N VAL A 157 2.30 1.23 -10.05
CA VAL A 157 1.01 1.66 -9.49
C VAL A 157 0.13 2.33 -10.54
N TYR A 158 0.72 3.16 -11.42
CA TYR A 158 -0.05 3.79 -12.50
C TYR A 158 -0.66 2.74 -13.43
N MET A 159 0.13 1.77 -13.89
CA MET A 159 -0.33 0.71 -14.79
C MET A 159 -1.34 -0.23 -14.12
N TYR A 160 -1.21 -0.47 -12.83
CA TYR A 160 -2.20 -1.25 -12.07
C TYR A 160 -3.57 -0.56 -11.99
N LEU A 161 -3.60 0.77 -11.90
CA LEU A 161 -4.83 1.54 -11.79
C LEU A 161 -5.45 1.93 -13.14
N ASN A 162 -4.69 1.82 -14.23
CA ASN A 162 -5.09 2.25 -15.56
C ASN A 162 -4.80 1.13 -16.56
N ASP A 163 -5.79 0.29 -16.78
CA ASP A 163 -5.67 -0.79 -17.75
C ASP A 163 -5.37 -0.25 -19.15
N LEU A 164 -4.32 -0.75 -19.76
CA LEU A 164 -3.99 -0.49 -21.16
C LEU A 164 -4.96 -1.26 -22.06
N LYS A 165 -5.63 -0.53 -22.96
CA LYS A 165 -6.62 -1.09 -23.88
C LYS A 165 -6.06 -1.18 -25.30
N GLU A 166 -6.63 -2.08 -26.08
CA GLU A 166 -6.31 -2.20 -27.50
C GLU A 166 -6.61 -0.87 -28.22
N GLY A 167 -5.62 -0.38 -28.96
CA GLY A 167 -5.71 0.89 -29.68
C GLY A 167 -5.31 2.13 -28.89
N ASP A 168 -5.04 2.00 -27.59
CA ASP A 168 -4.52 3.11 -26.79
C ASP A 168 -3.12 3.50 -27.32
N THR A 169 -2.81 4.79 -27.21
CA THR A 169 -1.47 5.30 -27.50
C THR A 169 -0.74 5.54 -26.21
N VAL A 170 0.41 4.91 -26.03
CA VAL A 170 1.32 5.14 -24.91
C VAL A 170 2.27 6.26 -25.25
N THR A 171 2.40 7.24 -24.36
CA THR A 171 3.37 8.33 -24.48
C THR A 171 4.33 8.33 -23.30
N LEU A 172 5.61 8.13 -23.59
CA LEU A 172 6.68 8.12 -22.61
C LEU A 172 7.55 9.37 -22.74
N LYS A 173 7.92 9.98 -21.61
CA LYS A 173 9.12 10.82 -21.56
C LYS A 173 10.23 10.04 -20.91
N VAL A 174 11.31 9.88 -21.63
CA VAL A 174 12.51 9.17 -21.16
C VAL A 174 13.69 10.10 -21.07
N ARG A 175 14.60 9.80 -20.15
CA ARG A 175 15.88 10.47 -20.05
C ARG A 175 16.96 9.54 -20.58
N ARG A 176 17.58 9.94 -21.69
CA ARG A 176 18.69 9.26 -22.37
C ARG A 176 19.89 10.20 -22.42
N ASP A 177 21.05 9.80 -21.92
CA ASP A 177 22.29 10.60 -21.92
C ASP A 177 22.12 12.04 -21.41
N GLY A 178 21.26 12.21 -20.40
CA GLY A 178 20.97 13.51 -19.78
C GLY A 178 19.97 14.39 -20.56
N ARG A 179 19.45 13.94 -21.70
CA ARG A 179 18.42 14.61 -22.48
C ARG A 179 17.06 13.94 -22.26
N THR A 180 16.00 14.73 -22.37
CA THR A 180 14.62 14.20 -22.33
C THR A 180 14.12 14.02 -23.75
N GLU A 181 13.66 12.82 -24.05
CA GLU A 181 13.02 12.46 -25.31
C GLU A 181 11.57 12.05 -25.06
N THR A 182 10.69 12.33 -26.04
CA THR A 182 9.29 11.90 -25.99
C THR A 182 9.10 10.83 -27.04
N ILE A 183 8.57 9.69 -26.62
CA ILE A 183 8.32 8.51 -27.45
C ILE A 183 6.84 8.19 -27.35
N SER A 184 6.17 8.05 -28.52
CA SER A 184 4.76 7.70 -28.56
C SER A 184 4.54 6.55 -29.54
N TYR A 185 3.78 5.55 -29.14
CA TYR A 185 3.46 4.39 -29.96
C TYR A 185 2.13 3.76 -29.53
N THR A 186 1.53 2.98 -30.43
CA THR A 186 0.38 2.13 -30.09
C THR A 186 0.91 0.71 -29.85
N PRO A 187 0.73 0.15 -28.63
CA PRO A 187 1.21 -1.18 -28.29
C PRO A 187 0.70 -2.27 -29.22
N ASP A 188 1.56 -3.22 -29.52
CA ASP A 188 1.18 -4.44 -30.23
C ASP A 188 0.18 -5.25 -29.39
N VAL A 189 -0.68 -6.01 -30.07
CA VAL A 189 -1.69 -6.84 -29.41
C VAL A 189 -1.28 -8.29 -29.50
N SER A 190 -1.08 -8.91 -28.34
CA SER A 190 -0.95 -10.36 -28.23
C SER A 190 -2.33 -10.99 -28.22
N VAL A 191 -2.55 -11.92 -29.14
CA VAL A 191 -3.79 -12.71 -29.22
C VAL A 191 -3.50 -14.09 -28.65
N ARG A 192 -4.26 -14.49 -27.65
CA ARG A 192 -4.22 -15.81 -27.04
C ARG A 192 -5.62 -16.41 -27.02
N TYR A 193 -5.68 -17.71 -27.14
CA TYR A 193 -6.92 -18.45 -26.98
C TYR A 193 -6.88 -19.19 -25.65
N LEU A 194 -7.91 -19.05 -24.83
CA LEU A 194 -7.94 -19.54 -23.46
C LEU A 194 -9.17 -20.43 -23.23
N LEU A 195 -9.00 -21.45 -22.40
CA LEU A 195 -10.07 -22.30 -21.90
C LEU A 195 -10.71 -21.73 -20.63
N GLY A 196 -9.94 -21.03 -19.79
CA GLY A 196 -10.44 -20.26 -18.64
C GLY A 196 -10.54 -21.03 -17.33
N PHE A 197 -9.43 -21.63 -16.87
CA PHE A 197 -9.33 -22.27 -15.57
C PHE A 197 -7.97 -22.02 -14.92
N ASN A 198 -7.95 -22.16 -13.59
CA ASN A 198 -6.72 -22.18 -12.80
C ASN A 198 -6.46 -23.61 -12.30
N ARG A 199 -5.21 -24.02 -12.29
CA ARG A 199 -4.73 -25.28 -11.73
C ARG A 199 -4.30 -25.08 -10.29
N SER A 200 -4.45 -26.11 -9.44
CA SER A 200 -3.99 -26.07 -8.03
C SER A 200 -2.47 -25.92 -7.91
N ASP A 201 -1.72 -26.46 -8.86
CA ASP A 201 -0.28 -26.26 -9.03
C ASP A 201 0.11 -26.49 -10.51
N ALA A 202 1.35 -26.15 -10.86
CA ALA A 202 1.83 -26.27 -12.25
C ALA A 202 1.84 -27.70 -12.79
N SER A 203 1.95 -28.72 -11.93
CA SER A 203 1.98 -30.13 -12.31
C SER A 203 0.58 -30.76 -12.37
N SER A 204 -0.42 -30.13 -11.78
CA SER A 204 -1.78 -30.67 -11.71
C SER A 204 -2.61 -30.31 -12.94
N MET A 205 -3.54 -31.18 -13.32
CA MET A 205 -4.62 -30.89 -14.28
C MET A 205 -5.98 -30.78 -13.63
N THR A 206 -6.02 -30.78 -12.29
CA THR A 206 -7.24 -30.56 -11.53
C THR A 206 -7.63 -29.08 -11.56
N VAL A 207 -8.86 -28.81 -11.93
CA VAL A 207 -9.45 -27.46 -11.94
C VAL A 207 -9.62 -26.99 -10.50
N GLU A 208 -8.82 -26.03 -10.06
CA GLU A 208 -8.98 -25.37 -8.76
C GLU A 208 -10.12 -24.36 -8.80
N SER A 209 -10.15 -23.55 -9.86
CA SER A 209 -11.20 -22.56 -10.08
C SER A 209 -11.42 -22.31 -11.56
N LEU A 210 -12.62 -21.90 -11.90
CA LEU A 210 -13.01 -21.49 -13.25
C LEU A 210 -13.11 -19.97 -13.32
N ILE A 211 -12.77 -19.43 -14.49
CA ILE A 211 -12.87 -17.99 -14.75
C ILE A 211 -14.26 -17.70 -15.32
N ASP A 212 -14.96 -16.77 -14.71
CA ASP A 212 -16.34 -16.41 -15.07
C ASP A 212 -16.48 -15.99 -16.55
N GLY A 213 -17.48 -16.54 -17.23
CA GLY A 213 -17.76 -16.25 -18.63
C GLY A 213 -16.70 -16.81 -19.61
N MET A 214 -15.95 -17.81 -19.17
CA MET A 214 -14.97 -18.51 -19.98
C MET A 214 -15.46 -19.92 -20.40
N PRO A 215 -14.92 -20.47 -21.52
CA PRO A 215 -15.48 -21.66 -22.18
C PRO A 215 -15.64 -22.91 -21.31
N LEU A 216 -14.70 -23.21 -20.43
CA LEU A 216 -14.81 -24.39 -19.55
C LEU A 216 -15.96 -24.27 -18.55
N GLN A 217 -16.18 -23.07 -18.02
CA GLN A 217 -17.32 -22.81 -17.13
C GLN A 217 -18.65 -22.94 -17.90
N GLU A 218 -18.74 -22.36 -19.09
CA GLU A 218 -19.94 -22.44 -19.93
C GLU A 218 -20.25 -23.88 -20.36
N ALA A 219 -19.22 -24.72 -20.52
CA ALA A 219 -19.36 -26.15 -20.81
C ALA A 219 -19.76 -26.99 -19.59
N GLY A 220 -19.85 -26.39 -18.38
CA GLY A 220 -20.32 -27.05 -17.18
C GLY A 220 -19.25 -27.82 -16.38
N LEU A 221 -17.96 -27.56 -16.64
CA LEU A 221 -16.90 -28.04 -15.75
C LEU A 221 -17.03 -27.37 -14.38
N GLN A 222 -16.48 -28.01 -13.35
CA GLN A 222 -16.57 -27.58 -11.96
C GLN A 222 -15.18 -27.65 -11.30
N PRO A 223 -14.94 -26.85 -10.24
CA PRO A 223 -13.79 -27.07 -9.38
C PRO A 223 -13.75 -28.51 -8.86
N GLY A 224 -12.57 -29.15 -8.95
CA GLY A 224 -12.36 -30.54 -8.63
C GLY A 224 -12.34 -31.49 -9.83
N ASP A 225 -12.85 -31.10 -11.01
CA ASP A 225 -12.68 -31.88 -12.23
C ASP A 225 -11.21 -31.98 -12.62
N THR A 226 -10.80 -33.12 -13.17
CA THR A 226 -9.44 -33.30 -13.66
C THR A 226 -9.44 -33.54 -15.18
N ILE A 227 -8.80 -32.64 -15.93
CA ILE A 227 -8.69 -32.77 -17.37
C ILE A 227 -7.73 -33.94 -17.69
N THR A 228 -8.22 -34.94 -18.43
CA THR A 228 -7.49 -36.18 -18.74
C THR A 228 -7.08 -36.31 -20.22
N ALA A 229 -7.77 -35.62 -21.14
CA ALA A 229 -7.38 -35.61 -22.54
C ALA A 229 -7.84 -34.34 -23.28
N ILE A 230 -7.13 -33.99 -24.35
CA ILE A 230 -7.50 -32.92 -25.30
C ILE A 230 -7.44 -33.49 -26.72
N ASN A 231 -8.54 -33.37 -27.45
CA ASN A 231 -8.69 -33.94 -28.80
C ASN A 231 -8.27 -35.43 -28.88
N GLY A 232 -8.58 -36.19 -27.83
CA GLY A 232 -8.24 -37.62 -27.74
C GLY A 232 -6.77 -37.88 -27.36
N VAL A 233 -5.94 -36.89 -27.19
CA VAL A 233 -4.55 -37.02 -26.69
C VAL A 233 -4.56 -36.96 -25.16
N GLU A 234 -4.05 -38.01 -24.51
CA GLU A 234 -3.98 -38.10 -23.05
C GLU A 234 -3.05 -37.07 -22.48
N ILE A 235 -3.52 -36.36 -21.43
CA ILE A 235 -2.80 -35.33 -20.68
C ILE A 235 -2.62 -35.84 -19.25
N ALA A 236 -1.44 -36.36 -18.97
CA ALA A 236 -1.13 -37.00 -17.68
C ALA A 236 -0.97 -35.97 -16.54
N ASP A 237 -0.42 -34.81 -16.85
CA ASP A 237 -0.09 -33.76 -15.90
C ASP A 237 0.02 -32.38 -16.56
N GLY A 238 0.36 -31.36 -15.76
CA GLY A 238 0.49 -30.00 -16.27
C GLY A 238 1.66 -29.79 -17.23
N GLU A 239 2.74 -30.57 -17.12
CA GLU A 239 3.86 -30.50 -18.04
C GLU A 239 3.45 -31.07 -19.43
N ALA A 240 2.72 -32.17 -19.45
CA ALA A 240 2.14 -32.74 -20.65
C ALA A 240 1.15 -31.79 -21.34
N TYR A 241 0.34 -31.09 -20.56
CA TYR A 241 -0.56 -30.03 -21.05
C TYR A 241 0.21 -28.88 -21.73
N ASP A 242 1.23 -28.36 -21.09
CA ASP A 242 2.02 -27.25 -21.60
C ASP A 242 2.80 -27.66 -22.85
N ALA A 243 3.32 -28.93 -22.91
CA ALA A 243 3.96 -29.50 -24.08
C ALA A 243 2.97 -29.69 -25.24
N TYR A 244 1.77 -30.20 -24.93
CA TYR A 244 0.72 -30.34 -25.95
C TYR A 244 0.35 -29.00 -26.58
N LEU A 245 0.15 -27.96 -25.77
CA LEU A 245 -0.20 -26.61 -26.27
C LEU A 245 0.95 -25.95 -27.04
N ALA A 246 2.20 -26.30 -26.75
CA ALA A 246 3.34 -25.81 -27.53
C ALA A 246 3.36 -26.37 -28.96
N GLU A 247 2.92 -27.61 -29.14
CA GLU A 247 2.82 -28.27 -30.47
C GLU A 247 1.47 -28.00 -31.15
N HIS A 248 0.40 -27.85 -30.36
CA HIS A 248 -0.98 -27.66 -30.82
C HIS A 248 -1.60 -26.43 -30.13
N PRO A 249 -1.17 -25.19 -30.49
CA PRO A 249 -1.69 -24.00 -29.88
C PRO A 249 -3.21 -23.87 -30.08
N LEU A 250 -3.90 -23.45 -29.01
CA LEU A 250 -5.33 -23.18 -29.08
C LEU A 250 -5.62 -22.09 -30.12
N SER A 251 -6.72 -22.24 -30.83
CA SER A 251 -7.21 -21.31 -31.85
C SER A 251 -8.70 -21.06 -31.68
N SER A 252 -9.34 -20.43 -32.67
CA SER A 252 -10.80 -20.30 -32.73
C SER A 252 -11.52 -21.61 -33.07
N GLU A 253 -10.77 -22.71 -33.34
CA GLU A 253 -11.35 -24.01 -33.59
C GLU A 253 -11.74 -24.70 -32.27
N SER A 254 -12.86 -25.46 -32.33
CA SER A 254 -13.32 -26.19 -31.16
C SER A 254 -12.37 -27.33 -30.82
N VAL A 255 -12.13 -27.54 -29.56
CA VAL A 255 -11.37 -28.66 -29.00
C VAL A 255 -12.28 -29.56 -28.18
N GLU A 256 -12.02 -30.85 -28.21
CA GLU A 256 -12.68 -31.83 -27.35
C GLU A 256 -11.87 -31.99 -26.06
N ILE A 257 -12.50 -31.75 -24.91
CA ILE A 257 -11.88 -31.91 -23.60
C ILE A 257 -12.53 -33.10 -22.91
N THR A 258 -11.71 -34.09 -22.53
CA THR A 258 -12.15 -35.19 -21.64
C THR A 258 -11.69 -34.88 -20.22
N TYR A 259 -12.57 -35.07 -19.26
CA TYR A 259 -12.29 -34.84 -17.85
C TYR A 259 -12.94 -35.87 -16.93
N ASP A 260 -12.26 -36.19 -15.85
CA ASP A 260 -12.77 -37.04 -14.76
C ASP A 260 -13.50 -36.20 -13.75
N ARG A 261 -14.69 -36.64 -13.34
CA ARG A 261 -15.44 -36.15 -12.21
C ARG A 261 -15.93 -37.34 -11.40
N ASP A 262 -15.47 -37.46 -10.17
CA ASP A 262 -15.84 -38.52 -9.22
C ASP A 262 -15.58 -39.94 -9.79
N GLY A 263 -14.53 -40.13 -10.59
CA GLY A 263 -14.16 -41.38 -11.19
C GLY A 263 -14.97 -41.76 -12.46
N LEU A 264 -15.65 -40.79 -13.04
CA LEU A 264 -16.38 -40.94 -14.30
C LEU A 264 -15.85 -39.97 -15.34
N ASP A 265 -15.59 -40.49 -16.54
CA ASP A 265 -15.14 -39.68 -17.69
C ASP A 265 -16.33 -38.98 -18.36
N TYR A 266 -16.13 -37.68 -18.58
CA TYR A 266 -17.03 -36.80 -19.32
C TYR A 266 -16.27 -36.16 -20.48
N THR A 267 -17.01 -35.82 -21.53
CA THR A 267 -16.43 -35.12 -22.69
C THR A 267 -17.25 -33.86 -23.00
N ALA A 268 -16.56 -32.77 -23.26
CA ALA A 268 -17.17 -31.51 -23.68
C ALA A 268 -16.44 -30.93 -24.91
N THR A 269 -17.21 -30.45 -25.87
CA THR A 269 -16.65 -29.75 -27.06
C THR A 269 -16.66 -28.23 -26.70
N ILE A 270 -15.49 -27.62 -26.76
CA ILE A 270 -15.25 -26.28 -26.28
C ILE A 270 -14.59 -25.44 -27.36
N THR A 271 -15.09 -24.25 -27.63
CA THR A 271 -14.40 -23.29 -28.48
C THR A 271 -13.61 -22.34 -27.60
N PRO A 272 -12.26 -22.34 -27.66
CA PRO A 272 -11.45 -21.44 -26.87
C PRO A 272 -11.79 -19.98 -27.14
N LYS A 273 -11.79 -19.16 -26.09
CA LYS A 273 -12.11 -17.74 -26.21
C LYS A 273 -10.86 -16.96 -26.55
N GLU A 274 -11.00 -16.09 -27.55
CA GLU A 274 -9.96 -15.14 -27.92
C GLU A 274 -9.76 -14.12 -26.81
N TYR A 275 -8.53 -13.95 -26.36
CA TYR A 275 -8.13 -12.96 -25.38
C TYR A 275 -7.02 -12.08 -25.97
N ARG A 276 -7.32 -10.80 -26.09
CA ARG A 276 -6.45 -9.79 -26.70
C ARG A 276 -5.84 -8.91 -25.62
N THR A 277 -4.52 -8.88 -25.54
CA THR A 277 -3.81 -8.12 -24.51
C THR A 277 -2.80 -7.20 -25.17
N PRO A 278 -2.90 -5.89 -24.99
CA PRO A 278 -1.85 -4.96 -25.40
C PRO A 278 -0.53 -5.29 -24.72
N GLN A 279 0.56 -5.25 -25.47
CA GLN A 279 1.91 -5.54 -24.99
C GLN A 279 2.73 -4.26 -24.95
N LEU A 280 3.28 -3.91 -23.79
CA LEU A 280 4.12 -2.72 -23.67
C LEU A 280 5.34 -2.73 -24.61
N GLY A 281 5.83 -3.93 -24.98
CA GLY A 281 6.99 -4.08 -25.83
C GLY A 281 8.32 -3.78 -25.14
N PHE A 282 8.34 -3.64 -23.83
CA PHE A 282 9.55 -3.47 -23.03
C PHE A 282 9.35 -3.96 -21.58
N SER A 283 10.44 -4.33 -20.95
CA SER A 283 10.52 -4.54 -19.51
C SER A 283 11.30 -3.41 -18.81
N TYR A 284 11.00 -3.16 -17.54
CA TYR A 284 11.68 -2.14 -16.76
C TYR A 284 12.13 -2.65 -15.40
N ASN A 285 13.12 -1.98 -14.82
CA ASN A 285 13.75 -2.38 -13.58
C ASN A 285 12.79 -2.22 -12.38
N LEU A 286 12.60 -3.29 -11.62
CA LEU A 286 11.96 -3.27 -10.31
C LEU A 286 12.98 -3.49 -9.17
N GLY A 287 14.27 -3.63 -9.51
CA GLY A 287 15.36 -3.79 -8.56
C GLY A 287 15.96 -2.46 -8.08
N TYR A 288 16.94 -2.56 -7.21
CA TYR A 288 17.57 -1.39 -6.60
C TYR A 288 18.91 -1.06 -7.22
N THR A 289 19.14 0.22 -7.48
CA THR A 289 20.42 0.78 -7.94
C THR A 289 21.06 1.59 -6.83
N LYS A 290 22.33 1.29 -6.52
CA LYS A 290 23.09 1.99 -5.48
C LYS A 290 23.20 3.48 -5.78
N THR A 291 23.14 4.29 -4.72
CA THR A 291 23.34 5.73 -4.80
C THR A 291 24.18 6.23 -3.61
N SER A 292 24.66 7.46 -3.67
CA SER A 292 25.53 8.03 -2.63
C SER A 292 25.37 9.54 -2.48
N GLY A 293 25.89 10.06 -1.37
CA GLY A 293 25.90 11.50 -1.08
C GLY A 293 24.49 12.09 -0.95
N LEU A 294 24.29 13.29 -1.45
CA LEU A 294 23.00 14.00 -1.37
C LEU A 294 21.86 13.31 -2.13
N ARG A 295 22.18 12.40 -3.06
CA ARG A 295 21.16 11.62 -3.76
C ARG A 295 20.37 10.71 -2.83
N ILE A 296 21.00 10.22 -1.74
CA ILE A 296 20.32 9.41 -0.72
C ILE A 296 19.17 10.21 -0.11
N LEU A 297 19.37 11.48 0.24
CA LEU A 297 18.32 12.36 0.79
C LEU A 297 17.22 12.62 -0.24
N LYS A 298 17.60 12.85 -1.51
CA LYS A 298 16.64 13.04 -2.60
C LYS A 298 15.72 11.81 -2.73
N TYR A 299 16.29 10.62 -2.85
CA TYR A 299 15.51 9.41 -3.04
C TYR A 299 14.75 9.02 -1.78
N GLY A 300 15.29 9.27 -0.58
CA GLY A 300 14.51 9.15 0.66
C GLY A 300 13.27 10.03 0.67
N ALA A 301 13.36 11.27 0.17
CA ALA A 301 12.21 12.16 0.05
C ALA A 301 11.20 11.68 -1.02
N LEU A 302 11.69 11.12 -2.14
CA LEU A 302 10.84 10.53 -3.18
C LEU A 302 10.10 9.29 -2.67
N GLU A 303 10.71 8.48 -1.80
CA GLU A 303 10.04 7.38 -1.11
C GLU A 303 8.84 7.88 -0.30
N ILE A 304 9.00 8.94 0.47
CA ILE A 304 7.88 9.51 1.25
C ILE A 304 6.80 10.09 0.35
N LYS A 305 7.20 10.79 -0.73
CA LYS A 305 6.26 11.28 -1.74
C LYS A 305 5.44 10.14 -2.34
N TYR A 306 6.09 9.02 -2.67
CA TYR A 306 5.44 7.80 -3.17
C TYR A 306 4.44 7.25 -2.13
N MET A 307 4.85 7.07 -0.86
CA MET A 307 3.98 6.57 0.20
C MET A 307 2.75 7.45 0.42
N ILE A 308 2.92 8.77 0.46
CA ILE A 308 1.80 9.71 0.59
C ILE A 308 0.86 9.60 -0.59
N ARG A 309 1.40 9.57 -1.81
CA ARG A 309 0.60 9.49 -3.05
C ARG A 309 -0.20 8.19 -3.12
N THR A 310 0.43 7.05 -2.85
CA THR A 310 -0.26 5.75 -2.86
C THR A 310 -1.31 5.65 -1.77
N THR A 311 -1.07 6.17 -0.57
CA THR A 311 -2.08 6.22 0.49
C THR A 311 -3.29 7.05 0.05
N LEU A 312 -3.09 8.22 -0.55
CA LEU A 312 -4.18 9.07 -1.04
C LEU A 312 -4.94 8.42 -2.21
N LEU A 313 -4.22 7.72 -3.11
CA LEU A 313 -4.86 6.95 -4.18
C LEU A 313 -5.70 5.81 -3.62
N SER A 314 -5.18 5.01 -2.69
CA SER A 314 -5.95 3.93 -2.05
C SER A 314 -7.19 4.44 -1.32
N LEU A 315 -7.10 5.61 -0.67
CA LEU A 315 -8.27 6.25 -0.05
C LEU A 315 -9.29 6.70 -1.10
N LYS A 316 -8.84 7.24 -2.23
CA LYS A 316 -9.73 7.60 -3.35
C LYS A 316 -10.44 6.36 -3.89
N GLU A 317 -9.70 5.29 -4.18
CA GLU A 317 -10.27 4.02 -4.69
C GLU A 317 -11.27 3.40 -3.70
N LEU A 318 -11.01 3.52 -2.38
CA LEU A 318 -11.94 3.10 -1.34
C LEU A 318 -13.23 3.93 -1.35
N VAL A 319 -13.12 5.27 -1.45
CA VAL A 319 -14.28 6.18 -1.44
C VAL A 319 -15.09 6.05 -2.72
N THR A 320 -14.44 5.80 -3.87
CA THR A 320 -15.12 5.59 -5.16
C THR A 320 -15.71 4.18 -5.31
N GLY A 321 -15.44 3.26 -4.36
CA GLY A 321 -15.94 1.90 -4.37
C GLY A 321 -15.22 0.96 -5.33
N GLN A 322 -14.10 1.39 -5.93
CA GLN A 322 -13.25 0.54 -6.77
C GLN A 322 -12.46 -0.46 -5.91
N LEU A 323 -12.06 -0.01 -4.71
CA LEU A 323 -11.48 -0.89 -3.70
C LEU A 323 -12.56 -1.29 -2.68
N GLY A 324 -12.85 -2.58 -2.57
CA GLY A 324 -13.82 -3.09 -1.60
C GLY A 324 -13.32 -2.98 -0.16
N PHE A 325 -14.21 -2.80 0.82
CA PHE A 325 -13.90 -2.78 2.25
C PHE A 325 -13.17 -4.04 2.73
N GLN A 326 -13.36 -5.16 2.06
CA GLN A 326 -12.66 -6.41 2.33
C GLN A 326 -11.13 -6.30 2.12
N ASN A 327 -10.66 -5.34 1.34
CA ASN A 327 -9.23 -5.12 1.11
C ASN A 327 -8.56 -4.26 2.20
N LEU A 328 -9.34 -3.68 3.11
CA LEU A 328 -8.79 -2.99 4.27
C LEU A 328 -8.15 -4.00 5.24
N SER A 329 -7.00 -3.64 5.76
CA SER A 329 -6.34 -4.34 6.85
C SER A 329 -6.47 -3.55 8.14
N GLY A 330 -7.01 -4.18 9.15
CA GLY A 330 -7.05 -3.66 10.51
C GLY A 330 -5.80 -4.05 11.31
N PRO A 331 -5.83 -3.86 12.63
CA PRO A 331 -4.68 -4.14 13.48
C PRO A 331 -4.18 -5.59 13.39
N VAL A 332 -5.08 -6.56 13.22
CA VAL A 332 -4.73 -7.98 13.13
C VAL A 332 -4.07 -8.27 11.79
N GLY A 333 -4.63 -7.77 10.69
CA GLY A 333 -4.06 -7.93 9.35
C GLY A 333 -2.70 -7.25 9.21
N VAL A 334 -2.49 -6.08 9.84
CA VAL A 334 -1.17 -5.42 9.83
C VAL A 334 -0.12 -6.23 10.61
N VAL A 335 -0.48 -6.81 11.77
CA VAL A 335 0.41 -7.69 12.53
C VAL A 335 0.76 -8.94 11.72
N ASP A 336 -0.21 -9.50 11.01
CA ASP A 336 0.02 -10.65 10.14
C ASP A 336 0.92 -10.29 8.96
N ALA A 337 0.67 -9.16 8.27
CA ALA A 337 1.52 -8.67 7.18
C ALA A 337 2.98 -8.45 7.61
N ILE A 338 3.22 -7.84 8.78
CA ILE A 338 4.57 -7.71 9.35
C ILE A 338 5.18 -9.10 9.58
N GLY A 339 4.36 -10.02 10.09
CA GLY A 339 4.79 -11.38 10.37
C GLY A 339 5.16 -12.16 9.11
N THR A 340 4.37 -12.07 8.08
CA THR A 340 4.61 -12.72 6.78
C THR A 340 5.86 -12.14 6.12
N THR A 341 5.96 -10.81 6.02
CA THR A 341 7.17 -10.14 5.52
C THR A 341 8.43 -10.56 6.28
N TYR A 342 8.35 -10.71 7.61
CA TYR A 342 9.47 -11.18 8.43
C TYR A 342 9.88 -12.62 8.09
N GLU A 343 8.93 -13.53 7.92
CA GLU A 343 9.23 -14.93 7.60
C GLU A 343 9.80 -15.10 6.18
N GLU A 344 9.22 -14.43 5.19
CA GLU A 344 9.70 -14.43 3.80
C GLU A 344 11.11 -13.86 3.68
N SER A 345 11.36 -12.73 4.35
CA SER A 345 12.68 -12.07 4.31
C SER A 345 13.81 -12.84 4.98
N LYS A 346 13.51 -13.87 5.78
CA LYS A 346 14.57 -14.71 6.39
C LYS A 346 15.47 -15.40 5.38
N SER A 347 14.91 -15.82 4.26
CA SER A 347 15.64 -16.49 3.18
C SER A 347 16.58 -15.56 2.43
N GLU A 348 16.32 -14.24 2.46
CA GLU A 348 17.08 -13.21 1.75
C GLU A 348 18.32 -12.72 2.50
N GLY A 349 18.50 -13.17 3.75
CA GLY A 349 19.61 -12.80 4.62
C GLY A 349 19.32 -11.65 5.57
N THR A 350 20.14 -11.52 6.60
CA THR A 350 19.90 -10.62 7.74
C THR A 350 19.76 -9.13 7.34
N LEU A 351 20.54 -8.68 6.37
CA LEU A 351 20.46 -7.27 5.92
C LEU A 351 19.10 -7.00 5.28
N MET A 352 18.68 -7.82 4.33
CA MET A 352 17.40 -7.63 3.64
C MET A 352 16.22 -7.77 4.60
N LEU A 353 16.27 -8.73 5.51
CA LEU A 353 15.26 -8.85 6.56
C LEU A 353 15.06 -7.54 7.35
N TRP A 354 16.15 -6.91 7.81
CA TRP A 354 16.02 -5.64 8.54
C TRP A 354 15.60 -4.49 7.64
N MET A 355 16.04 -4.46 6.38
CA MET A 355 15.59 -3.43 5.43
C MET A 355 14.10 -3.57 5.13
N ASN A 356 13.58 -4.78 4.97
CA ASN A 356 12.15 -5.03 4.79
C ASN A 356 11.34 -4.65 6.03
N MET A 357 11.84 -4.92 7.24
CA MET A 357 11.20 -4.46 8.48
C MET A 357 11.19 -2.93 8.60
N LEU A 358 12.27 -2.26 8.23
CA LEU A 358 12.32 -0.80 8.17
C LEU A 358 11.37 -0.25 7.12
N ASN A 359 11.24 -0.91 5.97
CA ASN A 359 10.29 -0.51 4.92
C ASN A 359 8.83 -0.62 5.40
N MET A 360 8.48 -1.67 6.16
CA MET A 360 7.18 -1.75 6.83
C MET A 360 6.98 -0.59 7.82
N ALA A 361 8.01 -0.22 8.57
CA ALA A 361 7.92 0.94 9.47
C ALA A 361 7.76 2.26 8.71
N VAL A 362 8.43 2.43 7.55
CA VAL A 362 8.24 3.59 6.66
C VAL A 362 6.79 3.67 6.18
N LEU A 363 6.27 2.56 5.63
CA LEU A 363 4.89 2.46 5.15
C LEU A 363 3.88 2.82 6.25
N LEU A 364 3.99 2.20 7.40
CA LEU A 364 3.05 2.40 8.50
C LEU A 364 3.14 3.82 9.08
N SER A 365 4.36 4.37 9.21
CA SER A 365 4.56 5.73 9.72
C SER A 365 4.01 6.78 8.75
N ALA A 366 4.27 6.64 7.45
CA ALA A 366 3.75 7.54 6.43
C ALA A 366 2.21 7.46 6.36
N ASN A 367 1.65 6.24 6.39
CA ASN A 367 0.19 6.04 6.41
C ASN A 367 -0.45 6.67 7.63
N LEU A 368 0.13 6.47 8.83
CA LEU A 368 -0.38 7.10 10.06
C LEU A 368 -0.32 8.64 9.96
N GLY A 369 0.75 9.18 9.37
CA GLY A 369 0.86 10.62 9.12
C GLY A 369 -0.25 11.14 8.20
N VAL A 370 -0.53 10.46 7.09
CA VAL A 370 -1.63 10.82 6.16
C VAL A 370 -2.99 10.68 6.84
N MET A 371 -3.24 9.53 7.47
CA MET A 371 -4.54 9.25 8.12
C MET A 371 -4.86 10.27 9.20
N ASN A 372 -3.88 10.63 10.04
CA ASN A 372 -4.07 11.61 11.09
C ASN A 372 -4.26 13.05 10.57
N LEU A 373 -3.86 13.35 9.33
CA LEU A 373 -4.14 14.64 8.69
C LEU A 373 -5.50 14.70 7.98
N LEU A 374 -6.21 13.57 7.84
CA LEU A 374 -7.54 13.57 7.25
C LEU A 374 -8.50 14.43 8.10
N PRO A 375 -9.43 15.17 7.48
CA PRO A 375 -10.40 16.01 8.17
C PRO A 375 -11.52 15.18 8.85
N LEU A 376 -11.12 14.13 9.57
CA LEU A 376 -12.03 13.21 10.23
C LEU A 376 -12.07 13.55 11.74
N PRO A 377 -13.27 13.64 12.34
CA PRO A 377 -13.38 13.79 13.78
C PRO A 377 -12.68 12.67 14.54
N ALA A 378 -12.16 12.96 15.71
CA ALA A 378 -11.32 12.12 16.56
C ALA A 378 -9.85 11.95 16.09
N LEU A 379 -9.47 12.41 14.91
CA LEU A 379 -8.08 12.50 14.45
C LEU A 379 -7.55 13.93 14.56
N ASP A 380 -6.24 14.10 14.50
CA ASP A 380 -5.59 15.43 14.55
C ASP A 380 -6.08 16.35 13.44
N GLY A 381 -6.26 15.82 12.22
CA GLY A 381 -6.79 16.55 11.09
C GLY A 381 -8.19 17.11 11.32
N GLY A 382 -9.05 16.39 12.04
CA GLY A 382 -10.34 16.91 12.49
C GLY A 382 -10.19 18.11 13.42
N ARG A 383 -9.27 18.05 14.40
CA ARG A 383 -8.92 19.21 15.26
C ARG A 383 -8.34 20.37 14.47
N LEU A 384 -7.43 20.09 13.53
CA LEU A 384 -6.86 21.12 12.66
C LEU A 384 -7.94 21.88 11.88
N VAL A 385 -8.97 21.21 11.37
CA VAL A 385 -10.08 21.87 10.69
C VAL A 385 -10.76 22.89 11.61
N PHE A 386 -11.08 22.54 12.85
CA PHE A 386 -11.69 23.47 13.81
C PHE A 386 -10.77 24.64 14.11
N LEU A 387 -9.48 24.41 14.35
CA LEU A 387 -8.49 25.45 14.60
C LEU A 387 -8.28 26.37 13.39
N ILE A 388 -8.29 25.85 12.17
CA ILE A 388 -8.22 26.66 10.94
C ILE A 388 -9.46 27.54 10.79
N ILE A 389 -10.66 26.99 11.05
CA ILE A 389 -11.90 27.78 11.04
C ILE A 389 -11.85 28.88 12.10
N GLU A 390 -11.34 28.58 13.29
CA GLU A 390 -11.14 29.58 14.33
C GLU A 390 -10.17 30.69 13.91
N ALA A 391 -9.03 30.32 13.29
CA ALA A 391 -8.05 31.29 12.78
C ALA A 391 -8.65 32.24 11.74
N ILE A 392 -9.51 31.73 10.84
CA ILE A 392 -10.19 32.53 9.83
C ILE A 392 -11.26 33.41 10.44
N ARG A 393 -12.09 32.86 11.32
CA ARG A 393 -13.20 33.61 11.97
C ARG A 393 -12.75 34.56 13.06
N LYS A 394 -11.54 34.37 13.59
CA LYS A 394 -10.99 35.08 14.77
C LYS A 394 -11.88 34.97 16.02
N LYS A 395 -12.63 33.88 16.11
CA LYS A 395 -13.50 33.55 17.26
C LYS A 395 -13.48 32.03 17.45
N PRO A 396 -13.35 31.56 18.70
CA PRO A 396 -13.35 30.15 19.01
C PRO A 396 -14.69 29.51 18.60
N ILE A 397 -14.64 28.24 18.23
CA ILE A 397 -15.82 27.41 18.01
C ILE A 397 -16.32 26.96 19.38
N ASN A 398 -17.63 26.74 19.49
CA ASN A 398 -18.23 26.21 20.71
C ASN A 398 -17.64 24.81 21.00
N ARG A 399 -16.90 24.69 22.09
CA ARG A 399 -16.19 23.48 22.51
C ARG A 399 -17.11 22.29 22.75
N GLU A 400 -18.34 22.55 23.23
CA GLU A 400 -19.31 21.48 23.42
C GLU A 400 -19.73 20.85 22.08
N ILE A 401 -19.88 21.67 21.04
CA ILE A 401 -20.17 21.20 19.69
C ILE A 401 -18.99 20.43 19.12
N GLU A 402 -17.77 20.99 19.26
CA GLU A 402 -16.53 20.34 18.85
C GLU A 402 -16.37 18.98 19.54
N GLY A 403 -16.52 18.92 20.86
CA GLY A 403 -16.44 17.69 21.63
C GLY A 403 -17.48 16.64 21.21
N ARG A 404 -18.73 17.04 20.95
CA ARG A 404 -19.76 16.14 20.45
C ARG A 404 -19.43 15.57 19.06
N ILE A 405 -18.89 16.39 18.16
CA ILE A 405 -18.49 15.96 16.82
C ILE A 405 -17.31 14.96 16.92
N HIS A 406 -16.30 15.27 17.75
CA HIS A 406 -15.18 14.35 17.97
C HIS A 406 -15.61 13.04 18.61
N PHE A 407 -16.53 13.09 19.58
CA PHE A 407 -17.08 11.87 20.19
C PHE A 407 -17.85 11.01 19.18
N ALA A 408 -18.69 11.62 18.35
CA ALA A 408 -19.42 10.90 17.29
C ALA A 408 -18.45 10.27 16.27
N GLY A 409 -17.39 10.99 15.88
CA GLY A 409 -16.34 10.46 15.02
C GLY A 409 -15.59 9.29 15.65
N LEU A 410 -15.25 9.39 16.95
CA LEU A 410 -14.61 8.30 17.69
C LEU A 410 -15.49 7.05 17.68
N MET A 411 -16.80 7.19 17.94
CA MET A 411 -17.72 6.06 17.89
C MET A 411 -17.80 5.43 16.50
N ALA A 412 -17.85 6.25 15.45
CA ALA A 412 -17.85 5.75 14.07
C ALA A 412 -16.55 4.99 13.74
N LEU A 413 -15.38 5.51 14.13
CA LEU A 413 -14.08 4.85 13.94
C LEU A 413 -13.98 3.56 14.76
N MET A 414 -14.51 3.51 15.98
CA MET A 414 -14.56 2.28 16.78
C MET A 414 -15.41 1.19 16.11
N VAL A 415 -16.58 1.54 15.57
CA VAL A 415 -17.41 0.60 14.81
C VAL A 415 -16.67 0.10 13.57
N LEU A 416 -16.06 1.02 12.80
CA LEU A 416 -15.27 0.65 11.63
C LEU A 416 -14.12 -0.31 12.01
N MET A 417 -13.40 -0.01 13.09
CA MET A 417 -12.31 -0.86 13.58
C MET A 417 -12.79 -2.28 13.91
N VAL A 418 -13.95 -2.42 14.56
CA VAL A 418 -14.52 -3.75 14.88
C VAL A 418 -14.87 -4.51 13.59
N VAL A 419 -15.47 -3.84 12.61
CA VAL A 419 -15.83 -4.45 11.31
C VAL A 419 -14.57 -4.91 10.56
N VAL A 420 -13.55 -4.05 10.48
CA VAL A 420 -12.29 -4.39 9.78
C VAL A 420 -11.55 -5.50 10.52
N MET A 421 -11.51 -5.48 11.86
CA MET A 421 -10.89 -6.55 12.65
C MET A 421 -11.62 -7.90 12.47
N TYR A 422 -12.94 -7.90 12.39
CA TYR A 422 -13.71 -9.10 12.06
C TYR A 422 -13.36 -9.63 10.66
N ASN A 423 -13.24 -8.74 9.67
CA ASN A 423 -12.80 -9.10 8.32
C ASN A 423 -11.37 -9.66 8.29
N ASP A 424 -10.42 -9.08 9.06
CA ASP A 424 -9.06 -9.62 9.19
C ASP A 424 -9.07 -11.06 9.70
N ILE A 425 -9.87 -11.34 10.74
CA ILE A 425 -9.98 -12.68 11.32
C ILE A 425 -10.49 -13.68 10.27
N LEU A 426 -11.52 -13.31 9.49
CA LEU A 426 -12.06 -14.18 8.43
C LEU A 426 -11.08 -14.46 7.29
N LYS A 427 -10.07 -13.58 7.07
CA LYS A 427 -9.04 -13.81 6.05
C LYS A 427 -7.93 -14.74 6.53
N ILE A 428 -7.68 -14.79 7.84
CA ILE A 428 -6.56 -15.53 8.43
C ILE A 428 -6.98 -16.95 8.81
N PHE A 429 -8.25 -17.16 9.15
CA PHE A 429 -8.85 -18.42 9.60
C PHE A 429 -9.96 -18.91 8.67
#